data_872c88326f5d5ceb5130ead0396a907a
#
_entry.id   872c88326f5d5ceb5130ead0396a907a
#
_cell.length_a   1.000
_cell.length_b   1.000
_cell.length_c   1.000
_cell.angle_alpha   90.00
_cell.angle_beta   90.00
_cell.angle_gamma   90.00
#
_symmetry.space_group_name_H-M   'P 1'
#
loop_
_entity.id
_entity.type
_entity.pdbx_description
1 polymer ?
#
loop_
_entity_poly.entity_id
_entity_poly.type
_entity_poly.pdbx_seq_one_letter_code
_entity_poly.pdbx_strand_id
1 'polypeptide(L)'
;MRLTSLKLTASILLLCGLTANVNAQTDPINVVTTAVPFLRISPDARSGGMGEMGVATSPDTYSAIWNVAKVAFNTTDARISATYTPWMKDLVNDVYLASVTGFKKLDDNQALSASVRYFSLGNIQFTDFTGAPLGTEHRPREFGVDLGYSRKLSDKSGVGITLKYINSDLTGGLTNGSTTYKTGSSVAADLAYYHDGKKNGTGLAWGAVLSNLGAKIAYTSNADAKDFIPANLGLGLNYTKKYNNTNTLSFGAEFNKLLVPTPPGAGATAADLSAYRNKSVVGSWFSSLGDAPGGFGEEMKEVSVGAGAEWNYNGQFFFRGGYFYENKTKGDRRYFTTGLGVKYNVFHFNFAYLIPSGSGVNRNPLSNTLRFQVSFDLGGKK
;
A
#
# COMPACT_ATOMS: atom_id res chain seq x y z
N MET A 1 63.87 12.73 20.38
CA MET A 1 62.81 13.72 20.68
C MET A 1 61.83 14.04 19.53
N ARG A 2 61.95 13.50 18.31
CA ARG A 2 61.04 13.79 17.16
C ARG A 2 59.88 12.80 16.95
N LEU A 3 59.92 11.59 17.53
CA LEU A 3 58.89 10.58 17.37
C LEU A 3 57.73 10.68 18.36
N THR A 4 57.92 11.33 19.52
CA THR A 4 56.90 11.51 20.53
C THR A 4 55.96 12.68 20.20
N SER A 5 56.45 13.74 19.54
CA SER A 5 55.62 14.86 19.06
C SER A 5 54.68 14.47 17.92
N LEU A 6 55.10 13.56 17.04
CA LEU A 6 54.26 13.13 15.91
C LEU A 6 53.07 12.23 16.37
N LYS A 7 53.27 11.44 17.41
CA LYS A 7 52.20 10.62 18.00
C LYS A 7 51.16 11.44 18.79
N LEU A 8 51.65 12.53 19.45
CA LEU A 8 50.75 13.41 20.18
C LEU A 8 49.87 14.26 19.25
N THR A 9 50.46 14.76 18.14
CA THR A 9 49.70 15.49 17.10
C THR A 9 48.70 14.61 16.36
N ALA A 10 49.03 13.36 16.07
CA ALA A 10 48.11 12.41 15.45
C ALA A 10 46.95 12.06 16.38
N SER A 11 47.18 11.92 17.70
CA SER A 11 46.13 11.65 18.69
C SER A 11 45.19 12.84 18.89
N ILE A 12 45.71 14.07 18.85
CA ILE A 12 44.89 15.32 18.95
C ILE A 12 44.06 15.52 17.68
N LEU A 13 44.59 15.21 16.50
CA LEU A 13 43.83 15.26 15.25
C LEU A 13 42.74 14.20 15.19
N LEU A 14 42.97 13.01 15.78
CA LEU A 14 41.95 11.95 15.91
C LEU A 14 40.84 12.31 16.91
N LEU A 15 41.16 13.00 18.00
CA LEU A 15 40.17 13.52 18.97
C LEU A 15 39.36 14.68 18.43
N CYS A 16 39.97 15.59 17.65
CA CYS A 16 39.24 16.69 17.00
C CYS A 16 38.32 16.23 15.86
N GLY A 17 38.61 15.09 15.24
CA GLY A 17 37.73 14.46 14.22
C GLY A 17 36.47 13.82 14.81
N LEU A 18 36.40 13.62 16.14
CA LEU A 18 35.25 12.99 16.80
C LEU A 18 34.23 14.00 17.35
N THR A 19 34.46 15.31 17.22
CA THR A 19 33.41 16.32 17.41
C THR A 19 32.59 16.52 16.11
N ALA A 20 32.22 15.43 15.44
CA ALA A 20 31.14 15.47 14.48
C ALA A 20 29.91 15.90 15.27
N ASN A 21 29.38 17.06 14.93
CA ASN A 21 28.14 17.60 15.47
C ASN A 21 27.09 16.49 15.49
N VAL A 22 26.86 15.92 16.66
CA VAL A 22 25.67 15.12 16.92
C VAL A 22 24.53 16.12 16.99
N ASN A 23 24.10 16.60 15.81
CA ASN A 23 22.81 17.23 15.68
C ASN A 23 21.79 16.10 15.85
N ALA A 24 21.44 15.82 17.09
CA ALA A 24 20.25 15.06 17.44
C ALA A 24 19.01 15.94 17.19
N GLN A 25 18.94 16.58 16.03
CA GLN A 25 17.71 17.11 15.49
C GLN A 25 16.99 15.89 14.88
N THR A 26 16.21 15.21 15.71
CA THR A 26 15.15 14.37 15.22
C THR A 26 14.18 15.30 14.50
N ASP A 27 14.18 15.28 13.16
CA ASP A 27 13.10 15.90 12.40
C ASP A 27 11.78 15.47 13.05
N PRO A 28 10.84 16.39 13.31
CA PRO A 28 9.59 16.04 13.96
C PRO A 28 8.87 14.99 13.12
N ILE A 29 8.44 13.90 13.77
CA ILE A 29 7.64 12.86 13.12
C ILE A 29 6.26 13.44 12.88
N ASN A 30 5.88 13.59 11.62
CA ASN A 30 4.56 14.08 11.20
C ASN A 30 3.99 13.18 10.10
N VAL A 31 3.40 12.05 10.52
CA VAL A 31 2.84 11.05 9.61
C VAL A 31 1.43 11.45 9.19
N VAL A 32 1.15 11.40 7.89
CA VAL A 32 -0.21 11.55 7.38
C VAL A 32 -1.03 10.33 7.78
N THR A 33 -1.91 10.51 8.76
CA THR A 33 -2.76 9.44 9.30
C THR A 33 -4.13 9.44 8.63
N THR A 34 -4.68 8.24 8.43
CA THR A 34 -6.00 8.05 7.82
C THR A 34 -6.76 6.98 8.58
N ALA A 35 -8.08 7.06 8.53
CA ALA A 35 -8.92 5.91 8.86
C ALA A 35 -8.73 4.79 7.84
N VAL A 36 -9.18 3.60 8.16
CA VAL A 36 -9.19 2.39 7.29
C VAL A 36 -7.86 2.13 6.58
N PRO A 37 -6.73 2.10 7.31
CA PRO A 37 -5.40 1.99 6.72
C PRO A 37 -5.17 0.65 5.99
N PHE A 38 -6.03 -0.36 6.20
CA PHE A 38 -5.98 -1.63 5.48
C PHE A 38 -6.08 -1.48 3.96
N LEU A 39 -6.69 -0.39 3.48
CA LEU A 39 -6.76 -0.07 2.05
C LEU A 39 -5.40 0.20 1.41
N ARG A 40 -4.38 0.52 2.22
CA ARG A 40 -2.99 0.76 1.79
C ARG A 40 -2.10 -0.48 1.86
N ILE A 41 -2.60 -1.58 2.41
CA ILE A 41 -1.85 -2.84 2.48
C ILE A 41 -1.92 -3.51 1.12
N SER A 42 -0.76 -3.92 0.58
CA SER A 42 -0.69 -4.71 -0.66
C SER A 42 -1.53 -5.99 -0.52
N PRO A 43 -2.53 -6.19 -1.38
CA PRO A 43 -3.48 -7.28 -1.22
C PRO A 43 -2.99 -8.61 -1.80
N ASP A 44 -1.87 -8.63 -2.54
CA ASP A 44 -1.44 -9.79 -3.32
C ASP A 44 0.05 -10.12 -3.17
N ALA A 45 0.40 -11.37 -3.46
CA ALA A 45 1.76 -11.86 -3.34
C ALA A 45 2.66 -11.41 -4.51
N ARG A 46 2.10 -11.18 -5.70
CA ARG A 46 2.91 -10.74 -6.85
C ARG A 46 3.49 -9.35 -6.62
N SER A 47 2.62 -8.38 -6.37
CA SER A 47 3.03 -6.99 -6.10
C SER A 47 3.83 -6.88 -4.82
N GLY A 48 3.44 -7.63 -3.77
CA GLY A 48 4.18 -7.73 -2.52
C GLY A 48 5.62 -8.24 -2.68
N GLY A 49 5.88 -9.13 -3.64
CA GLY A 49 7.22 -9.61 -3.98
C GLY A 49 8.05 -8.63 -4.83
N MET A 50 7.44 -7.56 -5.33
CA MET A 50 8.04 -6.57 -6.23
C MET A 50 8.10 -5.16 -5.62
N GLY A 51 8.33 -5.03 -4.32
CA GLY A 51 8.39 -3.72 -3.66
C GLY A 51 7.04 -3.00 -3.62
N GLU A 52 5.94 -3.75 -3.55
CA GLU A 52 4.57 -3.22 -3.47
C GLU A 52 4.12 -2.46 -4.74
N MET A 53 4.58 -2.87 -5.92
CA MET A 53 4.23 -2.25 -7.19
C MET A 53 3.08 -2.99 -7.87
N GLY A 54 2.06 -2.24 -8.30
CA GLY A 54 0.90 -2.81 -8.98
C GLY A 54 0.32 -1.94 -10.10
N VAL A 55 0.61 -0.63 -10.13
CA VAL A 55 -0.03 0.35 -11.02
C VAL A 55 0.30 0.13 -12.49
N ALA A 56 1.56 -0.17 -12.83
CA ALA A 56 2.00 -0.32 -14.23
C ALA A 56 2.55 -1.70 -14.59
N THR A 57 2.56 -2.65 -13.68
CA THR A 57 2.94 -4.04 -13.94
C THR A 57 2.01 -4.67 -14.99
N SER A 58 2.44 -5.76 -15.63
CA SER A 58 1.60 -6.46 -16.61
C SER A 58 0.25 -6.87 -15.99
N PRO A 59 -0.84 -6.87 -16.79
CA PRO A 59 -2.19 -7.17 -16.32
C PRO A 59 -2.29 -8.55 -15.64
N ASP A 60 -3.01 -8.59 -14.51
CA ASP A 60 -3.36 -9.79 -13.77
C ASP A 60 -4.71 -9.61 -13.05
N THR A 61 -5.07 -10.54 -12.15
CA THR A 61 -6.36 -10.48 -11.43
C THR A 61 -6.39 -9.32 -10.44
N TYR A 62 -5.25 -9.05 -9.76
CA TYR A 62 -5.15 -7.95 -8.79
C TYR A 62 -5.05 -6.56 -9.42
N SER A 63 -4.99 -6.48 -10.75
CA SER A 63 -5.21 -5.23 -11.47
C SER A 63 -6.55 -4.57 -11.10
N ALA A 64 -7.57 -5.35 -10.73
CA ALA A 64 -8.84 -4.84 -10.22
C ALA A 64 -8.69 -3.90 -9.01
N ILE A 65 -7.65 -4.10 -8.18
CA ILE A 65 -7.39 -3.31 -6.98
C ILE A 65 -6.31 -2.24 -7.24
N TRP A 66 -5.23 -2.58 -7.97
CA TRP A 66 -4.09 -1.69 -8.19
C TRP A 66 -4.33 -0.64 -9.29
N ASN A 67 -4.87 -1.07 -10.41
CA ASN A 67 -5.17 -0.22 -11.57
C ASN A 67 -6.19 -0.95 -12.44
N VAL A 68 -7.46 -0.65 -12.23
CA VAL A 68 -8.57 -1.33 -12.91
C VAL A 68 -8.52 -1.18 -14.44
N ALA A 69 -7.90 -0.11 -14.98
CA ALA A 69 -7.74 0.07 -16.42
C ALA A 69 -6.97 -1.07 -17.09
N LYS A 70 -6.10 -1.78 -16.36
CA LYS A 70 -5.34 -2.94 -16.87
C LYS A 70 -6.23 -4.17 -17.11
N VAL A 71 -7.37 -4.26 -16.44
CA VAL A 71 -8.20 -5.49 -16.45
C VAL A 71 -8.63 -5.86 -17.87
N ALA A 72 -8.99 -4.88 -18.70
CA ALA A 72 -9.35 -5.11 -20.11
C ALA A 72 -8.20 -5.65 -20.98
N PHE A 73 -6.94 -5.50 -20.53
CA PHE A 73 -5.75 -6.00 -21.23
C PHE A 73 -5.35 -7.41 -20.84
N ASN A 74 -6.09 -8.08 -19.94
CA ASN A 74 -5.81 -9.48 -19.61
C ASN A 74 -5.96 -10.37 -20.85
N THR A 75 -5.13 -11.40 -20.92
CA THR A 75 -5.12 -12.39 -22.02
C THR A 75 -6.11 -13.52 -21.82
N THR A 76 -6.66 -13.69 -20.62
CA THR A 76 -7.70 -14.67 -20.28
C THR A 76 -9.05 -13.97 -20.18
N ASP A 77 -10.14 -14.68 -20.49
CA ASP A 77 -11.50 -14.11 -20.46
C ASP A 77 -12.00 -13.88 -19.04
N ALA A 78 -11.66 -14.77 -18.12
CA ALA A 78 -12.02 -14.62 -16.73
C ALA A 78 -10.98 -15.31 -15.83
N ARG A 79 -10.78 -14.74 -14.65
CA ARG A 79 -9.90 -15.30 -13.59
C ARG A 79 -10.41 -14.90 -12.22
N ILE A 80 -10.23 -15.80 -11.26
CA ILE A 80 -10.45 -15.53 -9.85
C ILE A 80 -9.13 -15.75 -9.08
N SER A 81 -8.91 -14.97 -8.04
CA SER A 81 -7.75 -15.09 -7.15
C SER A 81 -8.16 -14.93 -5.71
N ALA A 82 -7.47 -15.61 -4.82
CA ALA A 82 -7.54 -15.42 -3.39
C ALA A 82 -6.13 -15.23 -2.81
N THR A 83 -6.01 -14.38 -1.81
CA THR A 83 -4.75 -14.15 -1.07
C THR A 83 -5.01 -14.18 0.42
N TYR A 84 -4.08 -14.75 1.15
CA TYR A 84 -4.03 -14.74 2.60
C TYR A 84 -2.67 -14.21 3.07
N THR A 85 -2.70 -13.23 3.95
CA THR A 85 -1.51 -12.55 4.49
C THR A 85 -1.64 -12.48 6.01
N PRO A 86 -0.97 -13.35 6.78
CA PRO A 86 -0.78 -13.14 8.21
C PRO A 86 -0.09 -11.78 8.42
N TRP A 87 -0.67 -10.95 9.25
CA TRP A 87 -0.17 -9.59 9.46
C TRP A 87 0.45 -9.46 10.83
N MET A 88 1.65 -8.88 10.93
CA MET A 88 2.38 -8.69 12.20
C MET A 88 2.54 -9.98 13.03
N LYS A 89 2.78 -11.11 12.37
CA LYS A 89 2.76 -12.45 12.97
C LYS A 89 3.74 -12.61 14.15
N ASP A 90 4.81 -11.83 14.17
CA ASP A 90 5.79 -11.84 15.28
C ASP A 90 5.23 -11.20 16.57
N LEU A 91 4.15 -10.43 16.47
CA LEU A 91 3.51 -9.75 17.61
C LEU A 91 2.18 -10.40 18.01
N VAL A 92 1.38 -10.81 17.02
CA VAL A 92 0.03 -11.36 17.21
C VAL A 92 -0.26 -12.45 16.19
N ASN A 93 -1.04 -13.46 16.58
CA ASN A 93 -1.27 -14.64 15.74
C ASN A 93 -2.61 -14.62 14.99
N ASP A 94 -3.51 -13.70 15.31
CA ASP A 94 -4.89 -13.66 14.85
C ASP A 94 -5.23 -12.43 13.99
N VAL A 95 -4.20 -11.62 13.64
CA VAL A 95 -4.32 -10.51 12.70
C VAL A 95 -3.95 -10.97 11.30
N TYR A 96 -4.82 -10.73 10.33
CA TYR A 96 -4.57 -11.12 8.94
C TYR A 96 -5.37 -10.28 7.95
N LEU A 97 -4.84 -10.14 6.74
CA LEU A 97 -5.56 -9.65 5.57
C LEU A 97 -5.88 -10.81 4.63
N ALA A 98 -7.13 -10.98 4.29
CA ALA A 98 -7.59 -11.87 3.23
C ALA A 98 -8.21 -11.07 2.09
N SER A 99 -8.00 -11.50 0.86
CA SER A 99 -8.66 -10.89 -0.29
C SER A 99 -9.08 -11.93 -1.32
N VAL A 100 -10.21 -11.65 -1.95
CA VAL A 100 -10.69 -12.40 -3.13
C VAL A 100 -10.97 -11.36 -4.21
N THR A 101 -10.47 -11.60 -5.41
CA THR A 101 -10.72 -10.74 -6.56
C THR A 101 -10.95 -11.57 -7.81
N GLY A 102 -11.73 -11.04 -8.72
CA GLY A 102 -11.99 -11.68 -10.00
C GLY A 102 -12.33 -10.67 -11.08
N PHE A 103 -12.19 -11.11 -12.31
CA PHE A 103 -12.63 -10.32 -13.45
C PHE A 103 -13.23 -11.24 -14.53
N LYS A 104 -14.06 -10.61 -15.37
CA LYS A 104 -14.57 -11.19 -16.61
C LYS A 104 -14.54 -10.16 -17.72
N LYS A 105 -13.96 -10.53 -18.85
CA LYS A 105 -14.05 -9.73 -20.08
C LYS A 105 -15.47 -9.85 -20.61
N LEU A 106 -16.04 -8.73 -20.99
CA LEU A 106 -17.34 -8.64 -21.69
C LEU A 106 -17.14 -8.84 -23.20
N ASP A 107 -16.06 -8.24 -23.71
CA ASP A 107 -15.55 -8.37 -25.07
C ASP A 107 -14.04 -8.10 -25.09
N ASP A 108 -13.44 -7.92 -26.28
CA ASP A 108 -12.00 -7.66 -26.41
C ASP A 108 -11.55 -6.33 -25.84
N ASN A 109 -12.48 -5.39 -25.62
CA ASN A 109 -12.20 -4.01 -25.20
C ASN A 109 -12.69 -3.69 -23.79
N GLN A 110 -13.55 -4.52 -23.19
CA GLN A 110 -14.21 -4.19 -21.93
C GLN A 110 -14.14 -5.36 -20.95
N ALA A 111 -14.04 -5.02 -19.69
CA ALA A 111 -14.08 -6.02 -18.63
C ALA A 111 -14.73 -5.45 -17.34
N LEU A 112 -15.36 -6.34 -16.60
CA LEU A 112 -15.84 -6.12 -15.24
C LEU A 112 -14.92 -6.82 -14.26
N SER A 113 -14.79 -6.25 -13.08
CA SER A 113 -14.06 -6.86 -11.97
C SER A 113 -14.80 -6.64 -10.66
N ALA A 114 -14.57 -7.56 -9.72
CA ALA A 114 -15.05 -7.42 -8.34
C ALA A 114 -13.96 -7.89 -7.38
N SER A 115 -13.88 -7.26 -6.21
CA SER A 115 -13.00 -7.70 -5.15
C SER A 115 -13.62 -7.51 -3.77
N VAL A 116 -13.19 -8.36 -2.84
CA VAL A 116 -13.46 -8.23 -1.42
C VAL A 116 -12.14 -8.31 -0.69
N ARG A 117 -11.89 -7.36 0.21
CA ARG A 117 -10.77 -7.37 1.16
C ARG A 117 -11.34 -7.43 2.57
N TYR A 118 -10.79 -8.30 3.39
CA TYR A 118 -11.19 -8.47 4.78
C TYR A 118 -9.94 -8.42 5.67
N PHE A 119 -9.92 -7.50 6.63
CA PHE A 119 -8.84 -7.32 7.58
C PHE A 119 -9.35 -7.63 8.98
N SER A 120 -8.83 -8.70 9.58
CA SER A 120 -9.04 -9.03 10.99
C SER A 120 -7.94 -8.38 11.82
N LEU A 121 -8.32 -7.66 12.86
CA LEU A 121 -7.39 -7.06 13.80
C LEU A 121 -7.18 -7.93 15.06
N GLY A 122 -7.67 -9.18 15.04
CA GLY A 122 -7.56 -10.11 16.15
C GLY A 122 -8.61 -9.88 17.24
N ASN A 123 -8.51 -10.62 18.34
CA ASN A 123 -9.35 -10.45 19.50
C ASN A 123 -8.74 -9.42 20.45
N ILE A 124 -9.53 -8.46 20.89
CA ILE A 124 -9.17 -7.53 21.95
C ILE A 124 -10.08 -7.71 23.16
N GLN A 125 -9.49 -7.66 24.33
CA GLN A 125 -10.22 -7.61 25.59
C GLN A 125 -10.20 -6.17 26.09
N PHE A 126 -11.38 -5.61 26.36
CA PHE A 126 -11.46 -4.30 26.97
C PHE A 126 -11.09 -4.38 28.45
N THR A 127 -10.30 -3.41 28.90
CA THR A 127 -9.90 -3.25 30.29
C THR A 127 -10.34 -1.90 30.82
N ASP A 128 -10.52 -1.79 32.12
CA ASP A 128 -10.68 -0.51 32.80
C ASP A 128 -9.33 0.26 32.88
N PHE A 129 -9.36 1.44 33.49
CA PHE A 129 -8.18 2.29 33.65
C PHE A 129 -7.09 1.69 34.57
N THR A 130 -7.41 0.63 35.33
CA THR A 130 -6.44 -0.11 36.17
C THR A 130 -5.84 -1.31 35.44
N GLY A 131 -6.33 -1.61 34.23
CA GLY A 131 -5.96 -2.79 33.46
C GLY A 131 -6.78 -4.04 33.78
N ALA A 132 -7.81 -3.94 34.64
CA ALA A 132 -8.67 -5.07 34.94
C ALA A 132 -9.65 -5.34 33.78
N PRO A 133 -9.83 -6.62 33.37
CA PRO A 133 -10.72 -6.97 32.29
C PRO A 133 -12.17 -6.58 32.58
N LEU A 134 -12.82 -5.92 31.63
CA LEU A 134 -14.25 -5.59 31.69
C LEU A 134 -15.17 -6.77 31.33
N GLY A 135 -14.60 -7.93 31.05
CA GLY A 135 -15.37 -9.14 30.67
C GLY A 135 -15.99 -9.06 29.27
N THR A 136 -15.71 -8.01 28.52
CA THR A 136 -16.19 -7.84 27.15
C THR A 136 -15.03 -8.03 26.17
N GLU A 137 -15.19 -8.98 25.25
CA GLU A 137 -14.27 -9.20 24.14
C GLU A 137 -14.89 -8.67 22.86
N HIS A 138 -14.06 -8.13 21.98
CA HIS A 138 -14.46 -7.73 20.64
C HIS A 138 -13.42 -8.17 19.62
N ARG A 139 -13.88 -8.46 18.41
CA ARG A 139 -13.01 -8.74 17.27
C ARG A 139 -13.13 -7.61 16.26
N PRO A 140 -12.25 -6.58 16.35
CA PRO A 140 -12.24 -5.52 15.37
C PRO A 140 -11.95 -6.05 13.96
N ARG A 141 -12.66 -5.49 12.99
CA ARG A 141 -12.55 -5.92 11.60
C ARG A 141 -12.86 -4.78 10.65
N GLU A 142 -12.22 -4.83 9.51
CA GLU A 142 -12.47 -3.91 8.42
C GLU A 142 -12.68 -4.70 7.14
N PHE A 143 -13.57 -4.26 6.27
CA PHE A 143 -13.69 -4.86 4.95
C PHE A 143 -14.04 -3.83 3.88
N GLY A 144 -13.66 -4.14 2.64
CA GLY A 144 -14.00 -3.37 1.46
C GLY A 144 -14.55 -4.28 0.38
N VAL A 145 -15.56 -3.80 -0.34
CA VAL A 145 -16.13 -4.43 -1.52
C VAL A 145 -15.97 -3.45 -2.68
N ASP A 146 -15.31 -3.90 -3.75
CA ASP A 146 -15.02 -3.07 -4.91
C ASP A 146 -15.70 -3.67 -6.16
N LEU A 147 -16.28 -2.82 -7.00
CA LEU A 147 -16.82 -3.18 -8.31
C LEU A 147 -16.15 -2.28 -9.36
N GLY A 148 -15.47 -2.89 -10.32
CA GLY A 148 -14.68 -2.19 -11.32
C GLY A 148 -15.17 -2.42 -12.75
N TYR A 149 -15.07 -1.39 -13.57
CA TYR A 149 -15.25 -1.43 -15.01
C TYR A 149 -14.01 -0.86 -15.69
N SER A 150 -13.55 -1.54 -16.73
CA SER A 150 -12.42 -1.11 -17.53
C SER A 150 -12.73 -1.17 -19.01
N ARG A 151 -12.17 -0.21 -19.77
CA ARG A 151 -12.33 -0.13 -21.21
C ARG A 151 -11.02 0.28 -21.89
N LYS A 152 -10.66 -0.45 -22.93
CA LYS A 152 -9.61 -0.02 -23.86
C LYS A 152 -10.11 1.17 -24.68
N LEU A 153 -9.29 2.20 -24.76
CA LEU A 153 -9.48 3.35 -25.68
C LEU A 153 -8.76 3.09 -27.02
N SER A 154 -7.73 2.25 -26.97
CA SER A 154 -6.97 1.75 -28.12
C SER A 154 -6.30 0.44 -27.75
N ASP A 155 -5.57 -0.18 -28.68
CA ASP A 155 -4.78 -1.39 -28.41
C ASP A 155 -3.73 -1.20 -27.30
N LYS A 156 -3.37 0.06 -26.98
CA LYS A 156 -2.32 0.39 -26.02
C LYS A 156 -2.83 1.12 -24.78
N SER A 157 -3.95 1.80 -24.84
CA SER A 157 -4.42 2.66 -23.77
C SER A 157 -5.80 2.25 -23.28
N GLY A 158 -6.01 2.33 -21.98
CA GLY A 158 -7.29 2.06 -21.35
C GLY A 158 -7.54 2.92 -20.13
N VAL A 159 -8.80 3.00 -19.77
CA VAL A 159 -9.31 3.69 -18.59
C VAL A 159 -10.15 2.73 -17.77
N GLY A 160 -10.34 3.07 -16.53
CA GLY A 160 -11.24 2.33 -15.66
C GLY A 160 -11.71 3.12 -14.47
N ILE A 161 -12.83 2.68 -13.93
CA ILE A 161 -13.44 3.21 -12.73
C ILE A 161 -13.75 2.06 -11.78
N THR A 162 -13.56 2.27 -10.48
CA THR A 162 -13.97 1.34 -9.42
C THR A 162 -14.86 2.08 -8.44
N LEU A 163 -15.96 1.46 -8.05
CA LEU A 163 -16.79 1.90 -6.93
C LEU A 163 -16.50 1.02 -5.74
N LYS A 164 -16.40 1.62 -4.56
CA LYS A 164 -16.00 0.96 -3.31
C LYS A 164 -17.00 1.22 -2.19
N TYR A 165 -17.34 0.18 -1.47
CA TYR A 165 -17.97 0.27 -0.15
C TYR A 165 -16.95 -0.17 0.90
N ILE A 166 -16.83 0.61 1.97
CA ILE A 166 -15.83 0.42 3.04
C ILE A 166 -16.58 0.37 4.36
N ASN A 167 -16.24 -0.63 5.19
CA ASN A 167 -16.81 -0.80 6.51
C ASN A 167 -15.69 -1.07 7.52
N SER A 168 -15.77 -0.44 8.69
CA SER A 168 -14.78 -0.55 9.76
C SER A 168 -15.50 -0.63 11.10
N ASP A 169 -15.43 -1.79 11.74
CA ASP A 169 -15.96 -2.06 13.07
C ASP A 169 -14.78 -2.27 14.04
N LEU A 170 -14.40 -1.21 14.75
CA LEU A 170 -13.23 -1.23 15.64
C LEU A 170 -13.60 -1.50 17.10
N THR A 171 -14.82 -1.20 17.51
CA THR A 171 -15.19 -1.13 18.94
C THR A 171 -16.44 -1.91 19.32
N GLY A 172 -17.17 -2.48 18.35
CA GLY A 172 -18.37 -3.27 18.63
C GLY A 172 -19.50 -2.49 19.33
N GLY A 173 -19.55 -1.17 19.19
CA GLY A 173 -20.57 -0.35 19.83
C GLY A 173 -20.25 0.02 21.29
N LEU A 174 -18.99 -0.03 21.71
CA LEU A 174 -18.57 0.33 23.06
C LEU A 174 -18.99 1.76 23.42
N THR A 175 -19.50 1.96 24.64
CA THR A 175 -19.75 3.28 25.20
C THR A 175 -18.72 3.59 26.27
N ASN A 176 -18.08 4.76 26.15
CA ASN A 176 -17.15 5.26 27.15
C ASN A 176 -17.59 6.66 27.60
N GLY A 177 -18.02 6.78 28.83
CA GLY A 177 -18.65 8.00 29.34
C GLY A 177 -19.90 8.34 28.55
N SER A 178 -19.96 9.56 28.00
CA SER A 178 -21.06 10.05 27.17
C SER A 178 -20.90 9.72 25.67
N THR A 179 -19.80 9.10 25.27
CA THR A 179 -19.48 8.83 23.85
C THR A 179 -19.77 7.37 23.53
N THR A 180 -20.69 7.14 22.61
CA THR A 180 -20.95 5.82 22.02
C THR A 180 -20.24 5.72 20.68
N TYR A 181 -19.36 4.73 20.57
CA TYR A 181 -18.67 4.40 19.33
C TYR A 181 -19.55 3.50 18.46
N LYS A 182 -19.42 3.63 17.16
CA LYS A 182 -20.21 2.88 16.18
C LYS A 182 -19.33 2.39 15.05
N THR A 183 -19.81 1.41 14.31
CA THR A 183 -19.23 0.98 13.06
C THR A 183 -19.22 2.14 12.07
N GLY A 184 -18.03 2.43 11.52
CA GLY A 184 -17.86 3.42 10.48
C GLY A 184 -18.10 2.80 9.10
N SER A 185 -18.67 3.59 8.18
CA SER A 185 -18.76 3.21 6.77
C SER A 185 -18.51 4.39 5.85
N SER A 186 -17.99 4.10 4.66
CA SER A 186 -17.74 5.09 3.64
C SER A 186 -17.93 4.50 2.25
N VAL A 187 -18.08 5.38 1.27
CA VAL A 187 -18.06 5.04 -0.16
C VAL A 187 -16.95 5.82 -0.83
N ALA A 188 -16.32 5.19 -1.83
CA ALA A 188 -15.23 5.80 -2.58
C ALA A 188 -15.25 5.35 -4.04
N ALA A 189 -14.47 6.04 -4.87
CA ALA A 189 -14.22 5.65 -6.24
C ALA A 189 -12.73 5.70 -6.55
N ASP A 190 -12.30 4.87 -7.52
CA ASP A 190 -10.99 4.99 -8.16
C ASP A 190 -11.18 5.40 -9.61
N LEU A 191 -10.24 6.20 -10.12
CA LEU A 191 -10.09 6.53 -11.52
C LEU A 191 -8.71 6.07 -11.98
N ALA A 192 -8.65 5.34 -13.06
CA ALA A 192 -7.42 4.69 -13.49
C ALA A 192 -7.17 4.89 -15.00
N TYR A 193 -5.89 5.04 -15.33
CA TYR A 193 -5.38 5.04 -16.70
C TYR A 193 -4.20 4.06 -16.80
N TYR A 194 -4.11 3.38 -17.93
CA TYR A 194 -3.02 2.48 -18.27
C TYR A 194 -2.62 2.61 -19.72
N HIS A 195 -1.31 2.61 -19.98
CA HIS A 195 -0.73 2.58 -21.32
C HIS A 195 0.29 1.44 -21.44
N ASP A 196 0.05 0.54 -22.40
CA ASP A 196 0.98 -0.53 -22.75
C ASP A 196 1.73 -0.16 -24.04
N GLY A 197 2.92 0.41 -23.89
CA GLY A 197 3.79 0.77 -25.00
C GLY A 197 4.64 -0.36 -25.58
N LYS A 198 4.47 -1.60 -25.07
CA LYS A 198 5.25 -2.75 -25.52
C LYS A 198 4.97 -3.09 -26.99
N LYS A 199 6.04 -3.43 -27.71
CA LYS A 199 6.02 -4.04 -29.05
C LYS A 199 6.74 -5.38 -28.98
N ASN A 200 6.10 -6.45 -29.44
CA ASN A 200 6.65 -7.82 -29.38
C ASN A 200 7.14 -8.24 -27.98
N GLY A 201 6.43 -7.78 -26.95
CA GLY A 201 6.75 -8.09 -25.55
C GLY A 201 7.87 -7.24 -24.92
N THR A 202 8.43 -6.27 -25.64
CA THR A 202 9.49 -5.36 -25.14
C THR A 202 9.00 -3.91 -25.20
N GLY A 203 9.22 -3.14 -24.13
CA GLY A 203 8.88 -1.72 -24.09
C GLY A 203 8.42 -1.26 -22.70
N LEU A 204 8.02 0.02 -22.67
CA LEU A 204 7.57 0.70 -21.47
C LEU A 204 6.04 0.64 -21.36
N ALA A 205 5.54 0.26 -20.20
CA ALA A 205 4.17 0.48 -19.77
C ALA A 205 4.15 1.53 -18.66
N TRP A 206 3.09 2.32 -18.56
CA TRP A 206 2.89 3.26 -17.49
C TRP A 206 1.42 3.36 -17.09
N GLY A 207 1.18 3.82 -15.88
CA GLY A 207 -0.18 3.98 -15.37
C GLY A 207 -0.27 5.09 -14.36
N ALA A 208 -1.47 5.62 -14.20
CA ALA A 208 -1.84 6.59 -13.20
C ALA A 208 -3.17 6.19 -12.56
N VAL A 209 -3.25 6.30 -11.24
CA VAL A 209 -4.45 5.96 -10.49
C VAL A 209 -4.70 7.02 -9.43
N LEU A 210 -5.92 7.51 -9.38
CA LEU A 210 -6.48 8.21 -8.23
C LEU A 210 -7.35 7.20 -7.50
N SER A 211 -6.94 6.77 -6.33
CA SER A 211 -7.63 5.72 -5.57
C SER A 211 -8.25 6.23 -4.28
N ASN A 212 -9.33 5.58 -3.86
CA ASN A 212 -10.06 5.87 -2.62
C ASN A 212 -10.56 7.32 -2.53
N LEU A 213 -10.98 7.91 -3.65
CA LEU A 213 -11.62 9.22 -3.69
C LEU A 213 -13.01 9.10 -3.06
N GLY A 214 -13.16 9.42 -1.77
CA GLY A 214 -14.39 9.15 -1.05
C GLY A 214 -14.61 9.99 0.19
N ALA A 215 -15.76 9.78 0.82
CA ALA A 215 -16.18 10.51 2.00
C ALA A 215 -15.34 10.13 3.24
N LYS A 216 -15.23 11.08 4.18
CA LYS A 216 -14.67 10.78 5.51
C LYS A 216 -15.51 9.75 6.24
N ILE A 217 -14.89 9.00 7.14
CA ILE A 217 -15.54 8.01 7.98
C ILE A 217 -15.71 8.54 9.40
N ALA A 218 -16.79 8.18 10.07
CA ALA A 218 -17.06 8.57 11.45
C ALA A 218 -17.32 7.33 12.30
N TYR A 219 -16.68 7.28 13.46
CA TYR A 219 -16.82 6.21 14.44
C TYR A 219 -17.67 6.64 15.66
N THR A 220 -18.19 7.85 15.68
CA THR A 220 -19.09 8.37 16.70
C THR A 220 -20.26 9.10 16.04
N SER A 221 -21.26 9.48 16.83
CA SER A 221 -22.36 10.33 16.35
C SER A 221 -21.98 11.80 16.24
N ASN A 222 -20.81 12.20 16.76
CA ASN A 222 -20.33 13.57 16.60
C ASN A 222 -19.96 13.85 15.14
N ALA A 223 -20.63 14.82 14.52
CA ALA A 223 -20.42 15.20 13.13
C ALA A 223 -19.00 15.74 12.83
N ASP A 224 -18.34 16.32 13.84
CA ASP A 224 -17.01 16.92 13.72
C ASP A 224 -15.87 15.90 13.88
N ALA A 225 -16.17 14.69 14.38
CA ALA A 225 -15.21 13.63 14.59
C ALA A 225 -15.15 12.67 13.38
N LYS A 226 -14.82 13.20 12.19
CA LYS A 226 -14.68 12.42 10.96
C LYS A 226 -13.24 12.43 10.48
N ASP A 227 -12.74 11.25 10.12
CA ASP A 227 -11.38 11.06 9.64
C ASP A 227 -11.35 10.82 8.14
N PHE A 228 -10.30 11.29 7.48
CA PHE A 228 -10.07 11.05 6.07
C PHE A 228 -9.78 9.57 5.80
N ILE A 229 -10.35 9.03 4.72
CA ILE A 229 -9.92 7.75 4.17
C ILE A 229 -8.67 7.97 3.29
N PRO A 230 -7.85 6.92 3.01
CA PRO A 230 -6.56 7.09 2.33
C PRO A 230 -6.71 7.33 0.82
N ALA A 231 -7.26 8.49 0.43
CA ALA A 231 -7.21 8.93 -0.96
C ALA A 231 -5.74 9.03 -1.41
N ASN A 232 -5.41 8.54 -2.61
CA ASN A 232 -4.03 8.40 -3.05
C ASN A 232 -3.88 8.65 -4.55
N LEU A 233 -2.79 9.30 -4.94
CA LEU A 233 -2.28 9.36 -6.31
C LEU A 233 -1.16 8.33 -6.45
N GLY A 234 -1.34 7.36 -7.34
CA GLY A 234 -0.33 6.37 -7.72
C GLY A 234 0.14 6.58 -9.15
N LEU A 235 1.44 6.64 -9.36
CA LEU A 235 2.08 6.72 -10.67
C LEU A 235 3.05 5.57 -10.82
N GLY A 236 2.91 4.76 -11.86
CA GLY A 236 3.73 3.60 -12.11
C GLY A 236 4.40 3.60 -13.48
N LEU A 237 5.61 3.08 -13.51
CA LEU A 237 6.38 2.80 -14.72
C LEU A 237 6.87 1.35 -14.68
N ASN A 238 6.79 0.65 -15.80
CA ASN A 238 7.31 -0.72 -15.88
C ASN A 238 7.90 -0.99 -17.27
N TYR A 239 9.20 -1.25 -17.33
CA TYR A 239 9.87 -1.63 -18.56
C TYR A 239 10.02 -3.14 -18.62
N THR A 240 9.60 -3.74 -19.71
CA THR A 240 9.72 -5.18 -19.97
C THR A 240 10.66 -5.41 -21.14
N LYS A 241 11.60 -6.36 -20.97
CA LYS A 241 12.46 -6.86 -22.04
C LYS A 241 12.25 -8.35 -22.25
N LYS A 242 11.75 -8.71 -23.42
CA LYS A 242 11.71 -10.09 -23.87
C LYS A 242 13.03 -10.42 -24.58
N TYR A 243 13.83 -11.29 -23.96
CA TYR A 243 15.11 -11.71 -24.54
C TYR A 243 14.94 -12.79 -25.60
N ASN A 244 14.03 -13.73 -25.35
CA ASN A 244 13.68 -14.82 -26.24
C ASN A 244 12.27 -15.33 -25.87
N ASN A 245 11.85 -16.44 -26.44
CA ASN A 245 10.50 -17.00 -26.18
C ASN A 245 10.32 -17.54 -24.76
N THR A 246 11.41 -17.81 -24.04
CA THR A 246 11.39 -18.38 -22.69
C THR A 246 11.73 -17.38 -21.60
N ASN A 247 12.46 -16.31 -21.90
CA ASN A 247 12.98 -15.39 -20.90
C ASN A 247 12.46 -13.96 -21.11
N THR A 248 11.76 -13.45 -20.09
CA THR A 248 11.31 -12.07 -20.05
C THR A 248 11.71 -11.48 -18.70
N LEU A 249 12.26 -10.27 -18.71
CA LEU A 249 12.61 -9.52 -17.51
C LEU A 249 11.87 -8.19 -17.51
N SER A 250 11.27 -7.86 -16.39
CA SER A 250 10.56 -6.59 -16.17
C SER A 250 11.15 -5.89 -14.96
N PHE A 251 11.27 -4.56 -15.02
CA PHE A 251 11.60 -3.72 -13.87
C PHE A 251 10.74 -2.48 -13.87
N GLY A 252 10.42 -2.00 -12.69
CA GLY A 252 9.59 -0.82 -12.57
C GLY A 252 9.81 -0.05 -11.29
N ALA A 253 9.17 1.09 -11.26
CA ALA A 253 9.04 1.94 -10.09
C ALA A 253 7.60 2.46 -10.00
N GLU A 254 7.17 2.65 -8.77
CA GLU A 254 5.86 3.19 -8.44
C GLU A 254 6.01 4.25 -7.35
N PHE A 255 5.30 5.36 -7.53
CA PHE A 255 5.29 6.49 -6.63
C PHE A 255 3.86 6.69 -6.13
N ASN A 256 3.70 6.76 -4.83
CA ASN A 256 2.39 6.94 -4.19
C ASN A 256 2.42 8.14 -3.26
N LYS A 257 1.44 9.03 -3.38
CA LYS A 257 1.23 10.20 -2.54
C LYS A 257 -0.20 10.21 -2.01
N LEU A 258 -0.35 10.27 -0.70
CA LEU A 258 -1.67 10.47 -0.10
C LEU A 258 -2.23 11.84 -0.44
N LEU A 259 -3.47 11.86 -0.91
CA LEU A 259 -4.26 13.08 -1.16
C LEU A 259 -5.08 13.44 0.08
N VAL A 260 -4.43 13.42 1.21
CA VAL A 260 -4.96 13.71 2.55
C VAL A 260 -4.11 14.83 3.15
N PRO A 261 -4.72 15.83 3.77
CA PRO A 261 -3.97 16.95 4.33
C PRO A 261 -2.93 16.48 5.35
N THR A 262 -1.77 17.15 5.38
CA THR A 262 -0.79 16.93 6.45
C THR A 262 -1.41 17.31 7.79
N PRO A 263 -1.38 16.43 8.81
CA PRO A 263 -1.90 16.75 10.13
C PRO A 263 -1.13 17.93 10.77
N PRO A 264 -1.77 18.70 11.62
CA PRO A 264 -1.06 19.70 12.40
C PRO A 264 -0.02 19.00 13.29
N GLY A 265 1.18 19.59 13.38
CA GLY A 265 2.33 19.02 14.07
C GLY A 265 2.17 18.91 15.59
N ALA A 266 3.22 18.44 16.25
CA ALA A 266 3.28 18.38 17.71
C ALA A 266 3.05 19.79 18.33
N GLY A 267 2.17 19.86 19.32
CA GLY A 267 1.76 21.14 19.95
C GLY A 267 0.52 21.77 19.34
N ALA A 268 -0.15 21.13 18.39
CA ALA A 268 -1.42 21.59 17.86
C ALA A 268 -2.49 21.72 18.94
N THR A 269 -3.26 22.81 18.88
CA THR A 269 -4.38 23.07 19.76
C THR A 269 -5.62 22.25 19.35
N ALA A 270 -6.61 22.19 20.23
CA ALA A 270 -7.91 21.58 19.89
C ALA A 270 -8.58 22.30 18.69
N ALA A 271 -8.37 23.61 18.56
CA ALA A 271 -8.86 24.41 17.44
C ALA A 271 -8.19 24.00 16.12
N ASP A 272 -6.85 23.76 16.12
CA ASP A 272 -6.11 23.32 14.95
C ASP A 272 -6.57 21.92 14.49
N LEU A 273 -6.80 21.00 15.42
CA LEU A 273 -7.33 19.67 15.15
C LEU A 273 -8.77 19.73 14.58
N SER A 274 -9.61 20.63 15.13
CA SER A 274 -10.95 20.85 14.61
C SER A 274 -10.90 21.42 13.18
N ALA A 275 -10.07 22.44 12.95
CA ALA A 275 -9.86 23.03 11.63
C ALA A 275 -9.38 21.98 10.61
N TYR A 276 -8.42 21.13 11.00
CA TYR A 276 -7.94 20.01 10.18
C TYR A 276 -9.08 19.05 9.81
N ARG A 277 -9.88 18.62 10.81
CA ARG A 277 -10.99 17.69 10.59
C ARG A 277 -12.10 18.30 9.75
N ASN A 278 -12.25 19.62 9.75
CA ASN A 278 -13.28 20.34 8.99
C ASN A 278 -12.86 20.67 7.54
N LYS A 279 -11.60 20.42 7.15
CA LYS A 279 -11.18 20.62 5.75
C LYS A 279 -12.08 19.83 4.79
N SER A 280 -12.42 20.45 3.67
CA SER A 280 -13.20 19.80 2.59
C SER A 280 -12.47 18.58 2.03
N VAL A 281 -13.18 17.49 1.78
CA VAL A 281 -12.60 16.28 1.17
C VAL A 281 -12.03 16.58 -0.20
N VAL A 282 -12.85 17.16 -1.10
CA VAL A 282 -12.43 17.46 -2.47
C VAL A 282 -11.32 18.51 -2.50
N GLY A 283 -11.44 19.56 -1.66
CA GLY A 283 -10.38 20.58 -1.50
C GLY A 283 -9.06 19.96 -1.05
N SER A 284 -9.12 18.96 -0.16
CA SER A 284 -7.96 18.26 0.37
C SER A 284 -7.21 17.44 -0.68
N TRP A 285 -7.88 16.87 -1.68
CA TRP A 285 -7.20 16.14 -2.76
C TRP A 285 -6.22 17.00 -3.56
N PHE A 286 -6.50 18.30 -3.66
CA PHE A 286 -5.63 19.24 -4.37
C PHE A 286 -4.65 19.94 -3.42
N SER A 287 -5.11 20.37 -2.24
CA SER A 287 -4.25 21.10 -1.30
C SER A 287 -3.15 20.24 -0.71
N SER A 288 -3.38 18.92 -0.56
CA SER A 288 -2.38 17.96 -0.06
C SER A 288 -1.15 17.76 -0.96
N LEU A 289 -1.13 18.39 -2.13
CA LEU A 289 0.05 18.39 -3.00
C LEU A 289 1.05 19.49 -2.64
N GLY A 290 0.78 20.30 -1.60
CA GLY A 290 1.64 21.40 -1.20
C GLY A 290 1.29 21.99 0.18
N ASP A 291 0.72 21.20 1.11
CA ASP A 291 0.30 21.67 2.44
C ASP A 291 1.24 21.24 3.58
N ALA A 292 2.35 20.57 3.26
CA ALA A 292 3.35 20.22 4.25
C ALA A 292 4.01 21.46 4.88
N PRO A 293 4.06 21.58 6.22
CA PRO A 293 4.59 22.76 6.91
C PRO A 293 6.02 23.13 6.53
N GLY A 294 6.88 22.17 6.24
CA GLY A 294 8.25 22.35 5.78
C GLY A 294 8.39 22.63 4.27
N GLY A 295 7.27 22.92 3.57
CA GLY A 295 7.25 23.23 2.14
C GLY A 295 7.59 22.05 1.26
N PHE A 296 8.06 22.33 0.02
CA PHE A 296 8.30 21.32 -1.00
C PHE A 296 9.23 20.17 -0.56
N GLY A 297 10.24 20.47 0.27
CA GLY A 297 11.17 19.46 0.78
C GLY A 297 10.49 18.43 1.70
N GLU A 298 9.53 18.86 2.52
CA GLU A 298 8.74 17.97 3.36
C GLU A 298 7.68 17.23 2.53
N GLU A 299 7.07 17.90 1.57
CA GLU A 299 6.12 17.35 0.63
C GLU A 299 6.67 16.12 -0.11
N MET A 300 7.93 16.22 -0.56
CA MET A 300 8.62 15.10 -1.21
C MET A 300 8.90 13.92 -0.25
N LYS A 301 8.99 14.17 1.05
CA LYS A 301 9.12 13.10 2.06
C LYS A 301 7.82 12.28 2.22
N GLU A 302 6.68 12.79 1.81
CA GLU A 302 5.38 12.09 1.86
C GLU A 302 5.15 11.12 0.71
N VAL A 303 6.01 11.18 -0.32
CA VAL A 303 5.96 10.23 -1.43
C VAL A 303 6.62 8.91 -0.99
N SER A 304 5.84 7.83 -1.04
CA SER A 304 6.39 6.48 -0.91
C SER A 304 6.78 5.93 -2.28
N VAL A 305 7.83 5.10 -2.31
CA VAL A 305 8.40 4.56 -3.55
C VAL A 305 8.51 3.05 -3.45
N GLY A 306 7.94 2.35 -4.43
CA GLY A 306 8.20 0.95 -4.69
C GLY A 306 9.09 0.79 -5.91
N ALA A 307 10.08 -0.10 -5.84
CA ALA A 307 10.89 -0.48 -6.99
C ALA A 307 11.09 -2.00 -7.01
N GLY A 308 11.08 -2.62 -8.19
CA GLY A 308 11.22 -4.07 -8.25
C GLY A 308 11.41 -4.62 -9.65
N ALA A 309 11.70 -5.92 -9.68
CA ALA A 309 11.90 -6.68 -10.90
C ALA A 309 11.20 -8.03 -10.85
N GLU A 310 10.78 -8.52 -12.01
CA GLU A 310 10.21 -9.86 -12.22
C GLU A 310 10.93 -10.52 -13.37
N TRP A 311 11.55 -11.67 -13.12
CA TRP A 311 12.00 -12.58 -14.15
C TRP A 311 10.97 -13.67 -14.38
N ASN A 312 10.51 -13.78 -15.62
CA ASN A 312 9.55 -14.79 -16.06
C ASN A 312 10.29 -15.79 -16.98
N TYR A 313 10.33 -17.03 -16.54
CA TYR A 313 10.86 -18.15 -17.29
C TYR A 313 9.74 -18.99 -17.88
N ASN A 314 9.67 -19.05 -19.21
CA ASN A 314 8.73 -19.85 -20.01
C ASN A 314 7.23 -19.59 -19.71
N GLY A 315 6.90 -18.43 -19.12
CA GLY A 315 5.53 -18.15 -18.68
C GLY A 315 5.03 -19.06 -17.54
N GLN A 316 5.91 -19.84 -16.94
CA GLN A 316 5.59 -20.83 -15.90
C GLN A 316 6.22 -20.50 -14.55
N PHE A 317 7.46 -20.01 -14.52
CA PHE A 317 8.17 -19.70 -13.29
C PHE A 317 8.46 -18.20 -13.23
N PHE A 318 8.23 -17.62 -12.07
CA PHE A 318 8.41 -16.20 -11.84
C PHE A 318 9.25 -15.99 -10.58
N PHE A 319 10.31 -15.21 -10.70
CA PHE A 319 11.15 -14.79 -9.60
C PHE A 319 11.07 -13.28 -9.48
N ARG A 320 10.91 -12.79 -8.26
CA ARG A 320 10.66 -11.39 -7.98
C ARG A 320 11.56 -10.88 -6.87
N GLY A 321 11.94 -9.64 -6.99
CA GLY A 321 12.64 -8.92 -5.94
C GLY A 321 12.27 -7.45 -6.01
N GLY A 322 12.27 -6.79 -4.86
CA GLY A 322 11.91 -5.39 -4.82
C GLY A 322 12.31 -4.72 -3.52
N TYR A 323 12.10 -3.42 -3.48
CA TYR A 323 12.34 -2.58 -2.32
C TYR A 323 11.21 -1.56 -2.18
N PHE A 324 10.69 -1.42 -0.98
CA PHE A 324 9.74 -0.40 -0.60
C PHE A 324 10.39 0.64 0.31
N TYR A 325 10.14 1.90 0.03
CA TYR A 325 10.67 3.04 0.76
C TYR A 325 9.60 4.04 1.15
N GLU A 326 9.60 4.41 2.42
CA GLU A 326 8.86 5.53 3.00
C GLU A 326 9.79 6.32 3.92
N ASN A 327 9.68 7.65 3.92
CA ASN A 327 10.57 8.50 4.69
C ASN A 327 10.42 8.26 6.21
N LYS A 328 11.53 8.41 6.96
CA LYS A 328 11.58 8.20 8.42
C LYS A 328 10.55 9.01 9.19
N THR A 329 10.28 10.25 8.77
CA THR A 329 9.35 11.15 9.44
C THR A 329 7.91 11.00 8.98
N LYS A 330 7.66 10.14 7.96
CA LYS A 330 6.36 9.96 7.30
C LYS A 330 5.84 8.52 7.34
N GLY A 331 6.43 7.64 8.21
CA GLY A 331 5.97 6.26 8.42
C GLY A 331 7.08 5.24 8.55
N ASP A 332 8.28 5.54 8.05
CA ASP A 332 9.53 4.74 8.17
C ASP A 332 9.42 3.27 7.69
N ARG A 333 8.51 2.98 6.76
CA ARG A 333 8.40 1.63 6.21
C ARG A 333 9.46 1.44 5.12
N ARG A 334 10.46 0.64 5.41
CA ARG A 334 11.55 0.33 4.49
C ARG A 334 11.88 -1.16 4.60
N TYR A 335 11.77 -1.88 3.49
CA TYR A 335 12.04 -3.31 3.47
C TYR A 335 12.32 -3.80 2.06
N PHE A 336 13.13 -4.86 1.98
CA PHE A 336 13.29 -5.64 0.76
C PHE A 336 12.15 -6.66 0.67
N THR A 337 11.83 -7.04 -0.56
CA THR A 337 10.82 -8.06 -0.84
C THR A 337 11.39 -9.10 -1.78
N THR A 338 10.92 -10.32 -1.64
CA THR A 338 11.18 -11.40 -2.60
C THR A 338 9.90 -12.16 -2.87
N GLY A 339 9.80 -12.78 -4.05
CA GLY A 339 8.61 -13.54 -4.42
C GLY A 339 8.90 -14.62 -5.45
N LEU A 340 8.08 -15.65 -5.37
CA LEU A 340 8.08 -16.76 -6.32
C LEU A 340 6.69 -16.92 -6.92
N GLY A 341 6.61 -17.34 -8.17
CA GLY A 341 5.35 -17.68 -8.82
C GLY A 341 5.50 -18.92 -9.68
N VAL A 342 4.47 -19.74 -9.69
CA VAL A 342 4.37 -20.91 -10.56
C VAL A 342 3.02 -20.89 -11.25
N LYS A 343 3.03 -21.09 -12.56
CA LYS A 343 1.82 -21.31 -13.38
C LYS A 343 1.83 -22.72 -13.94
N TYR A 344 0.77 -23.45 -13.65
CA TYR A 344 0.55 -24.78 -14.20
C TYR A 344 -0.90 -24.91 -14.70
N ASN A 345 -1.07 -25.07 -15.99
CA ASN A 345 -2.38 -25.05 -16.65
C ASN A 345 -3.20 -23.81 -16.27
N VAL A 346 -4.34 -23.99 -15.63
CA VAL A 346 -5.26 -22.95 -15.16
C VAL A 346 -4.87 -22.40 -13.79
N PHE A 347 -3.93 -23.01 -13.09
CA PHE A 347 -3.52 -22.64 -11.74
C PHE A 347 -2.33 -21.70 -11.77
N HIS A 348 -2.39 -20.66 -10.92
CA HIS A 348 -1.26 -19.79 -10.63
C HIS A 348 -1.08 -19.73 -9.12
N PHE A 349 0.08 -20.06 -8.65
CA PHE A 349 0.47 -19.90 -7.25
C PHE A 349 1.54 -18.82 -7.16
N ASN A 350 1.38 -17.89 -6.22
CA ASN A 350 2.39 -16.88 -5.90
C ASN A 350 2.63 -16.85 -4.40
N PHE A 351 3.87 -16.61 -4.05
CA PHE A 351 4.36 -16.44 -2.70
C PHE A 351 5.22 -15.18 -2.63
N ALA A 352 5.12 -14.45 -1.54
CA ALA A 352 6.01 -13.33 -1.27
C ALA A 352 6.42 -13.29 0.20
N TYR A 353 7.61 -12.73 0.42
CA TYR A 353 8.19 -12.56 1.74
C TYR A 353 8.81 -11.16 1.87
N LEU A 354 8.45 -10.47 2.94
CA LEU A 354 9.05 -9.20 3.32
C LEU A 354 10.27 -9.47 4.20
N ILE A 355 11.44 -9.10 3.68
CA ILE A 355 12.72 -9.26 4.37
C ILE A 355 12.90 -8.10 5.33
N PRO A 356 13.08 -8.35 6.63
CA PRO A 356 13.26 -7.30 7.62
C PRO A 356 14.43 -6.39 7.29
N SER A 357 14.23 -5.08 7.34
CA SER A 357 15.32 -4.10 7.39
C SER A 357 15.38 -3.53 8.81
N GLY A 358 16.54 -3.59 9.44
CA GLY A 358 16.77 -3.18 10.82
C GLY A 358 16.88 -4.35 11.80
N SER A 359 17.36 -4.07 13.01
CA SER A 359 17.59 -5.04 14.07
C SER A 359 17.16 -4.48 15.44
N GLY A 360 16.84 -5.35 16.37
CA GLY A 360 16.46 -4.99 17.73
C GLY A 360 15.16 -4.18 17.78
N VAL A 361 15.13 -3.12 18.59
CA VAL A 361 13.95 -2.26 18.81
C VAL A 361 13.54 -1.47 17.56
N ASN A 362 14.43 -1.34 16.56
CA ASN A 362 14.16 -0.66 15.31
C ASN A 362 13.65 -1.61 14.20
N ARG A 363 13.31 -2.85 14.55
CA ARG A 363 12.77 -3.81 13.59
C ARG A 363 11.37 -3.38 13.17
N ASN A 364 11.16 -3.31 11.84
CA ASN A 364 9.85 -2.99 11.29
C ASN A 364 8.83 -4.07 11.74
N PRO A 365 7.67 -3.70 12.32
CA PRO A 365 6.63 -4.65 12.72
C PRO A 365 6.09 -5.51 11.58
N LEU A 366 6.23 -5.06 10.32
CA LEU A 366 5.85 -5.80 9.11
C LEU A 366 6.90 -6.83 8.67
N SER A 367 8.01 -6.94 9.42
CA SER A 367 9.03 -7.95 9.18
C SER A 367 8.42 -9.35 9.23
N ASN A 368 8.96 -10.26 8.41
CA ASN A 368 8.49 -11.65 8.30
C ASN A 368 7.05 -11.79 7.78
N THR A 369 6.50 -10.78 7.11
CA THR A 369 5.19 -10.92 6.48
C THR A 369 5.28 -11.86 5.28
N LEU A 370 4.48 -12.92 5.32
CA LEU A 370 4.31 -13.89 4.24
C LEU A 370 3.01 -13.58 3.50
N ARG A 371 3.01 -13.74 2.18
CA ARG A 371 1.78 -13.64 1.36
C ARG A 371 1.64 -14.87 0.50
N PHE A 372 0.45 -15.46 0.52
CA PHE A 372 0.10 -16.64 -0.26
C PHE A 372 -1.05 -16.27 -1.19
N GLN A 373 -0.89 -16.55 -2.47
CA GLN A 373 -1.90 -16.24 -3.48
C GLN A 373 -2.12 -17.45 -4.39
N VAL A 374 -3.38 -17.76 -4.62
CA VAL A 374 -3.81 -18.76 -5.60
C VAL A 374 -4.75 -18.09 -6.59
N SER A 375 -4.58 -18.41 -7.88
CA SER A 375 -5.47 -17.89 -8.94
C SER A 375 -5.86 -19.01 -9.90
N PHE A 376 -7.05 -18.88 -10.48
CA PHE A 376 -7.62 -19.86 -11.41
C PHE A 376 -8.13 -19.16 -12.66
N ASP A 377 -7.65 -19.58 -13.82
CA ASP A 377 -8.21 -19.18 -15.12
C ASP A 377 -9.55 -19.90 -15.32
N LEU A 378 -10.65 -19.14 -15.48
CA LEU A 378 -12.02 -19.68 -15.59
C LEU A 378 -12.51 -19.77 -17.04
N GLY A 379 -11.80 -19.19 -18.00
CA GLY A 379 -12.07 -19.25 -19.42
C GLY A 379 -11.09 -20.20 -20.10
N GLY A 380 -11.55 -21.33 -20.63
CA GLY A 380 -10.76 -22.14 -21.54
C GLY A 380 -10.37 -21.32 -22.77
N LYS A 381 -9.13 -21.47 -23.25
CA LYS A 381 -8.77 -20.99 -24.60
C LYS A 381 -9.78 -21.60 -25.59
N LYS A 382 -10.58 -20.76 -26.26
CA LYS A 382 -11.23 -21.15 -27.50
C LYS A 382 -10.19 -21.38 -28.58
#